data_c0f4c53eb7093b2f4f63f6a6a6176760
#
_entry.id   c0f4c53eb7093b2f4f63f6a6a6176760
#
_cell.length_a   1.000
_cell.length_b   1.000
_cell.length_c   1.000
_cell.angle_alpha   90.00
_cell.angle_beta   90.00
_cell.angle_gamma   90.00
#
_symmetry.space_group_name_H-M   'P 1'
#
loop_
_entity.id
_entity.type
_entity.pdbx_description
1 polymer ?
#
loop_
_entity_poly.entity_id
_entity_poly.type
_entity_poly.pdbx_seq_one_letter_code
_entity_poly.pdbx_strand_id
1 'polypeptide(L)'
;MFDSSQQVEMQWVARNRKRYEMLGYNFTKLFNTFLVEAKDLPKGSEKYVVVVCDYCGKPYKQLFKHQYNHKGNDCCKACWHWKMQESMMEKYGVAHALQSDEFVHRYEDTCERRFGCRKHLAATSIREKIAESYYKHGTCPTSTPQILIAEKLKGMYGVCDINVPCGRALMDCVIEISGVKIDVEYDGQYWHRDTKVKDMRRNYFIMNNGYKIIRVKANKNDDIPTEQQIIDAVDYLVKGNHSLTYIDMNI
;
A
#
# COMPACT_ATOMS: atom_id res chain seq x y z
N MET A 1 11.95 28.38 -10.25
CA MET A 1 13.14 29.27 -10.23
C MET A 1 13.46 29.65 -8.79
N PHE A 2 14.72 29.51 -8.36
CA PHE A 2 15.18 29.82 -7.00
C PHE A 2 15.89 31.18 -6.98
N ASP A 3 15.45 32.07 -6.08
CA ASP A 3 16.15 33.33 -5.82
C ASP A 3 17.16 33.12 -4.68
N SER A 4 18.44 33.18 -5.01
CA SER A 4 19.54 32.98 -4.07
C SER A 4 19.79 34.19 -3.14
N SER A 5 19.23 35.36 -3.45
CA SER A 5 19.33 36.59 -2.66
C SER A 5 18.25 36.71 -1.58
N GLN A 6 17.24 35.82 -1.60
CA GLN A 6 16.17 35.85 -0.58
C GLN A 6 16.71 35.76 0.83
N GLN A 7 16.13 36.54 1.74
CA GLN A 7 16.55 36.57 3.14
C GLN A 7 15.96 35.42 3.96
N VAL A 8 16.81 34.76 4.71
CA VAL A 8 16.44 33.62 5.57
C VAL A 8 16.87 33.91 7.01
N GLU A 9 15.94 33.75 7.93
CA GLU A 9 16.23 33.98 9.34
C GLU A 9 17.07 32.84 9.92
N MET A 10 18.20 33.21 10.50
CA MET A 10 19.13 32.33 11.21
C MET A 10 19.31 32.81 12.64
N GLN A 11 19.80 31.92 13.51
CA GLN A 11 20.12 32.23 14.88
C GLN A 11 21.65 32.11 15.11
N TRP A 12 22.23 33.08 15.81
CA TRP A 12 23.64 33.00 16.19
C TRP A 12 23.86 31.84 17.17
N VAL A 13 24.74 30.92 16.81
CA VAL A 13 25.23 29.86 17.66
C VAL A 13 26.75 29.80 17.55
N ALA A 14 27.44 29.31 18.57
CA ALA A 14 28.93 29.25 18.61
C ALA A 14 29.51 28.60 17.33
N ARG A 15 28.84 27.54 16.84
CA ARG A 15 29.25 26.77 15.63
C ARG A 15 29.21 27.60 14.35
N ASN A 16 28.26 28.52 14.18
CA ASN A 16 28.08 29.24 12.92
C ASN A 16 28.67 30.65 12.93
N ARG A 17 29.07 31.18 14.09
CA ARG A 17 29.57 32.54 14.28
C ARG A 17 30.71 32.85 13.32
N LYS A 18 31.81 32.11 13.41
CA LYS A 18 33.03 32.34 12.58
C LYS A 18 32.71 32.36 11.09
N ARG A 19 31.85 31.44 10.64
CA ARG A 19 31.43 31.35 9.21
C ARG A 19 30.75 32.63 8.74
N TYR A 20 29.76 33.12 9.50
CA TYR A 20 28.97 34.26 9.07
C TYR A 20 29.71 35.59 9.28
N GLU A 21 30.56 35.71 10.29
CA GLU A 21 31.48 36.84 10.41
C GLU A 21 32.43 36.94 9.21
N MET A 22 32.98 35.83 8.72
CA MET A 22 33.81 35.77 7.50
C MET A 22 33.03 36.12 6.21
N LEU A 23 31.73 35.92 6.19
CA LEU A 23 30.84 36.31 5.09
C LEU A 23 30.36 37.77 5.21
N GLY A 24 30.81 38.51 6.22
CA GLY A 24 30.49 39.92 6.41
C GLY A 24 29.25 40.21 7.25
N TYR A 25 28.68 39.22 7.92
CA TYR A 25 27.53 39.42 8.81
C TYR A 25 27.98 39.86 10.18
N ASN A 26 27.38 40.94 10.70
CA ASN A 26 27.75 41.51 12.02
C ASN A 26 27.18 40.65 13.15
N PHE A 27 28.06 40.10 13.96
CA PHE A 27 27.68 39.35 15.17
C PHE A 27 27.12 40.33 16.23
N THR A 28 25.99 39.94 16.82
CA THR A 28 25.34 40.69 17.89
C THR A 28 25.52 39.97 19.26
N LYS A 29 24.74 38.89 19.44
CA LYS A 29 24.77 38.08 20.68
C LYS A 29 24.33 36.64 20.33
N LEU A 30 24.86 35.67 21.08
CA LEU A 30 24.39 34.27 20.94
C LEU A 30 22.88 34.19 21.18
N PHE A 31 22.22 33.38 20.35
CA PHE A 31 20.78 33.13 20.30
C PHE A 31 19.94 34.29 19.74
N ASN A 32 20.51 35.43 19.41
CA ASN A 32 19.81 36.44 18.61
C ASN A 32 19.61 35.93 17.18
N THR A 33 18.52 36.36 16.58
CA THR A 33 18.24 36.08 15.15
C THR A 33 18.90 37.15 14.26
N PHE A 34 19.23 36.76 13.06
CA PHE A 34 19.74 37.63 11.99
C PHE A 34 19.33 37.09 10.63
N LEU A 35 19.35 37.95 9.63
CA LEU A 35 18.99 37.57 8.25
C LEU A 35 20.25 37.25 7.45
N VAL A 36 20.20 36.18 6.68
CA VAL A 36 21.26 35.79 5.74
C VAL A 36 20.69 35.59 4.35
N GLU A 37 21.44 35.86 3.32
CA GLU A 37 21.06 35.48 1.97
C GLU A 37 21.07 33.96 1.82
N ALA A 38 20.12 33.42 1.07
CA ALA A 38 20.00 31.97 0.91
C ALA A 38 21.27 31.32 0.32
N LYS A 39 22.02 32.05 -0.54
CA LYS A 39 23.32 31.56 -1.07
C LYS A 39 24.36 31.28 0.00
N ASP A 40 24.27 31.96 1.15
CA ASP A 40 25.25 31.85 2.25
C ASP A 40 24.90 30.77 3.27
N LEU A 41 23.74 30.10 3.09
CA LEU A 41 23.36 28.97 3.91
C LEU A 41 24.34 27.80 3.73
N PRO A 42 24.60 27.01 4.78
CA PRO A 42 25.35 25.76 4.63
C PRO A 42 24.64 24.77 3.69
N LYS A 43 25.38 24.02 2.89
CA LYS A 43 24.85 23.01 1.94
C LYS A 43 23.81 22.08 2.54
N GLY A 44 23.99 21.67 3.80
CA GLY A 44 23.07 20.80 4.54
C GLY A 44 22.00 21.55 5.34
N SER A 45 21.75 22.85 5.07
CA SER A 45 20.79 23.64 5.85
C SER A 45 19.36 23.11 5.69
N GLU A 46 18.69 22.92 6.83
CA GLU A 46 17.28 22.53 6.90
C GLU A 46 16.34 23.75 6.99
N LYS A 47 16.83 24.94 6.67
CA LYS A 47 15.99 26.12 6.53
C LYS A 47 15.17 26.05 5.26
N TYR A 48 13.93 26.53 5.36
CA TYR A 48 13.06 26.63 4.21
C TYR A 48 13.41 27.86 3.36
N VAL A 49 13.42 27.65 2.06
CA VAL A 49 13.51 28.72 1.04
C VAL A 49 12.29 28.70 0.17
N VAL A 50 11.96 29.84 -0.42
CA VAL A 50 10.86 29.95 -1.38
C VAL A 50 11.41 29.73 -2.78
N VAL A 51 10.73 28.85 -3.52
CA VAL A 51 11.08 28.52 -4.91
C VAL A 51 9.83 28.70 -5.78
N VAL A 52 9.98 29.27 -6.94
CA VAL A 52 8.89 29.40 -7.91
C VAL A 52 8.87 28.18 -8.81
N CYS A 53 7.70 27.54 -8.91
CA CYS A 53 7.49 26.38 -9.77
C CYS A 53 7.56 26.76 -11.24
N ASP A 54 8.42 26.12 -12.02
CA ASP A 54 8.60 26.41 -13.44
C ASP A 54 7.40 25.96 -14.29
N TYR A 55 6.53 25.09 -13.76
CA TYR A 55 5.34 24.58 -14.46
C TYR A 55 4.08 25.44 -14.24
N CYS A 56 3.90 25.99 -13.04
CA CYS A 56 2.66 26.75 -12.74
C CYS A 56 2.89 28.16 -12.23
N GLY A 57 4.15 28.61 -12.11
CA GLY A 57 4.51 29.95 -11.64
C GLY A 57 4.21 30.21 -10.15
N LYS A 58 3.68 29.26 -9.39
CA LYS A 58 3.34 29.45 -7.99
C LYS A 58 4.55 29.26 -7.08
N PRO A 59 4.73 30.10 -6.04
CA PRO A 59 5.77 29.90 -5.05
C PRO A 59 5.43 28.72 -4.13
N TYR A 60 6.46 27.99 -3.72
CA TYR A 60 6.36 26.92 -2.72
C TYR A 60 7.60 26.91 -1.84
N LYS A 61 7.47 26.32 -0.63
CA LYS A 61 8.58 26.20 0.31
C LYS A 61 9.28 24.86 0.14
N GLN A 62 10.62 24.90 0.12
CA GLN A 62 11.48 23.73 0.05
C GLN A 62 12.65 23.86 1.01
N LEU A 63 13.17 22.74 1.54
CA LEU A 63 14.39 22.76 2.34
C LEU A 63 15.59 23.14 1.45
N PHE A 64 16.44 24.06 1.92
CA PHE A 64 17.59 24.53 1.17
C PHE A 64 18.53 23.39 0.75
N LYS A 65 18.76 22.39 1.62
CA LYS A 65 19.61 21.24 1.28
C LYS A 65 19.12 20.47 0.03
N HIS A 66 17.82 20.48 -0.24
CA HIS A 66 17.26 19.86 -1.46
C HIS A 66 17.44 20.79 -2.66
N GLN A 67 17.27 22.10 -2.47
CA GLN A 67 17.46 23.08 -3.54
C GLN A 67 18.93 23.22 -3.94
N TYR A 68 19.85 23.14 -2.98
CA TYR A 68 21.30 23.28 -3.24
C TYR A 68 21.82 22.23 -4.24
N ASN A 69 21.32 21.01 -4.15
CA ASN A 69 21.71 19.90 -5.04
C ASN A 69 20.78 19.74 -6.24
N HIS A 70 19.75 20.60 -6.36
CA HIS A 70 18.76 20.46 -7.40
C HIS A 70 19.34 20.85 -8.77
N LYS A 71 19.06 20.00 -9.76
CA LYS A 71 19.37 20.24 -11.18
C LYS A 71 18.09 20.12 -12.00
N GLY A 72 17.92 21.02 -12.97
CA GLY A 72 16.73 21.04 -13.84
C GLY A 72 15.59 21.91 -13.30
N ASN A 73 14.38 21.71 -13.80
CA ASN A 73 13.22 22.53 -13.50
C ASN A 73 12.75 22.41 -12.06
N ASP A 74 12.47 23.53 -11.42
CA ASP A 74 11.84 23.59 -10.09
C ASP A 74 10.36 23.24 -10.18
N CYS A 75 9.91 22.33 -9.31
CA CYS A 75 8.58 21.77 -9.42
C CYS A 75 7.90 21.65 -8.06
N CYS A 76 6.72 22.24 -7.90
CA CYS A 76 5.88 22.05 -6.72
C CYS A 76 5.22 20.65 -6.71
N LYS A 77 4.73 20.22 -5.55
CA LYS A 77 4.09 18.90 -5.39
C LYS A 77 2.91 18.66 -6.36
N ALA A 78 2.12 19.70 -6.65
CA ALA A 78 0.99 19.60 -7.57
C ALA A 78 1.40 19.37 -9.04
N CYS A 79 2.56 19.90 -9.44
CA CYS A 79 3.05 19.78 -10.82
C CYS A 79 4.05 18.63 -11.03
N TRP A 80 4.36 17.86 -9.96
CA TRP A 80 5.37 16.82 -9.99
C TRP A 80 5.14 15.76 -11.08
N HIS A 81 3.88 15.45 -11.39
CA HIS A 81 3.51 14.51 -12.45
C HIS A 81 3.96 15.00 -13.84
N TRP A 82 3.89 16.31 -14.11
CA TRP A 82 4.37 16.89 -15.38
C TRP A 82 5.88 16.73 -15.53
N LYS A 83 6.62 17.05 -14.47
CA LYS A 83 8.08 16.87 -14.44
C LYS A 83 8.48 15.42 -14.65
N MET A 84 7.76 14.47 -14.05
CA MET A 84 8.00 13.06 -14.28
C MET A 84 7.78 12.65 -15.73
N GLN A 85 6.65 13.07 -16.32
CA GLN A 85 6.34 12.75 -17.73
C GLN A 85 7.39 13.33 -18.68
N GLU A 86 7.81 14.58 -18.46
CA GLU A 86 8.87 15.23 -19.23
C GLU A 86 10.20 14.45 -19.15
N SER A 87 10.63 14.09 -17.94
CA SER A 87 11.84 13.30 -17.73
C SER A 87 11.76 11.91 -18.35
N MET A 88 10.57 11.29 -18.35
CA MET A 88 10.35 10.00 -19.00
C MET A 88 10.36 10.13 -20.53
N MET A 89 9.73 11.17 -21.05
CA MET A 89 9.74 11.48 -22.49
C MET A 89 11.15 11.74 -22.99
N GLU A 90 11.93 12.54 -22.25
CA GLU A 90 13.33 12.86 -22.59
C GLU A 90 14.22 11.58 -22.56
N LYS A 91 14.05 10.74 -21.55
CA LYS A 91 14.93 9.57 -21.34
C LYS A 91 14.53 8.34 -22.12
N TYR A 92 13.24 8.10 -22.32
CA TYR A 92 12.72 6.86 -22.89
C TYR A 92 11.76 7.08 -24.07
N GLY A 93 11.48 8.32 -24.45
CA GLY A 93 10.53 8.66 -25.53
C GLY A 93 9.08 8.34 -25.25
N VAL A 94 8.70 8.11 -23.97
CA VAL A 94 7.36 7.72 -23.53
C VAL A 94 6.94 8.49 -22.28
N ALA A 95 5.64 8.72 -22.09
CA ALA A 95 5.13 9.46 -20.92
C ALA A 95 5.23 8.66 -19.61
N HIS A 96 5.21 7.32 -19.69
CA HIS A 96 5.29 6.44 -18.53
C HIS A 96 6.30 5.31 -18.77
N ALA A 97 7.07 4.97 -17.76
CA ALA A 97 8.12 3.94 -17.84
C ALA A 97 7.62 2.59 -18.39
N LEU A 98 6.41 2.16 -17.99
CA LEU A 98 5.81 0.90 -18.45
C LEU A 98 5.37 0.90 -19.92
N GLN A 99 5.47 2.03 -20.62
CA GLN A 99 5.26 2.12 -22.06
C GLN A 99 6.56 1.91 -22.87
N SER A 100 7.71 1.91 -22.20
CA SER A 100 9.02 1.63 -22.83
C SER A 100 9.34 0.15 -22.73
N ASP A 101 9.49 -0.51 -23.88
CA ASP A 101 9.89 -1.92 -23.95
C ASP A 101 11.22 -2.17 -23.24
N GLU A 102 12.19 -1.27 -23.39
CA GLU A 102 13.48 -1.35 -22.71
C GLU A 102 13.32 -1.35 -21.17
N PHE A 103 12.45 -0.48 -20.65
CA PHE A 103 12.19 -0.44 -19.21
C PHE A 103 11.47 -1.70 -18.73
N VAL A 104 10.46 -2.16 -19.50
CA VAL A 104 9.71 -3.39 -19.18
C VAL A 104 10.62 -4.60 -19.16
N HIS A 105 11.45 -4.79 -20.18
CA HIS A 105 12.44 -5.89 -20.22
C HIS A 105 13.38 -5.85 -19.02
N ARG A 106 13.97 -4.70 -18.72
CA ARG A 106 14.90 -4.54 -17.58
C ARG A 106 14.21 -4.82 -16.23
N TYR A 107 12.96 -4.42 -16.11
CA TYR A 107 12.14 -4.73 -14.93
C TYR A 107 11.87 -6.24 -14.83
N GLU A 108 11.44 -6.88 -15.93
CA GLU A 108 11.16 -8.32 -15.98
C GLU A 108 12.43 -9.15 -15.68
N ASP A 109 13.57 -8.82 -16.26
CA ASP A 109 14.86 -9.47 -15.98
C ASP A 109 15.25 -9.35 -14.49
N THR A 110 15.00 -8.18 -13.91
CA THR A 110 15.27 -7.96 -12.50
C THR A 110 14.34 -8.79 -11.62
N CYS A 111 13.06 -8.90 -11.98
CA CYS A 111 12.09 -9.73 -11.28
C CYS A 111 12.42 -11.22 -11.42
N GLU A 112 12.75 -11.69 -12.62
CA GLU A 112 13.14 -13.08 -12.87
C GLU A 112 14.33 -13.47 -12.00
N ARG A 113 15.37 -12.64 -12.00
CA ARG A 113 16.60 -12.89 -11.22
C ARG A 113 16.36 -12.88 -9.69
N ARG A 114 15.46 -12.03 -9.19
CA ARG A 114 15.20 -11.87 -7.74
C ARG A 114 14.12 -12.80 -7.22
N PHE A 115 13.12 -13.11 -8.01
CA PHE A 115 11.88 -13.75 -7.57
C PHE A 115 11.50 -14.98 -8.39
N GLY A 116 12.25 -15.30 -9.46
CA GLY A 116 11.95 -16.42 -10.36
C GLY A 116 10.66 -16.23 -11.17
N CYS A 117 10.25 -14.99 -11.40
CA CYS A 117 9.03 -14.67 -12.17
C CYS A 117 9.12 -13.25 -12.76
N ARG A 118 8.48 -13.04 -13.92
CA ARG A 118 8.54 -11.77 -14.65
C ARG A 118 7.94 -10.55 -13.91
N LYS A 119 7.01 -10.77 -12.97
CA LYS A 119 6.36 -9.69 -12.21
C LYS A 119 6.48 -9.99 -10.72
N HIS A 120 7.05 -9.08 -9.94
CA HIS A 120 7.28 -9.31 -8.50
C HIS A 120 5.99 -9.67 -7.73
N LEU A 121 4.82 -9.10 -8.10
CA LEU A 121 3.54 -9.45 -7.49
C LEU A 121 3.04 -10.87 -7.84
N ALA A 122 3.67 -11.57 -8.78
CA ALA A 122 3.38 -12.98 -9.06
C ALA A 122 4.16 -13.92 -8.12
N ALA A 123 5.23 -13.45 -7.49
CA ALA A 123 6.03 -14.23 -6.56
C ALA A 123 5.24 -14.63 -5.31
N THR A 124 5.26 -15.93 -4.97
CA THR A 124 4.57 -16.47 -3.79
C THR A 124 5.02 -15.78 -2.51
N SER A 125 6.34 -15.63 -2.31
CA SER A 125 6.90 -14.97 -1.11
C SER A 125 6.47 -13.50 -0.94
N ILE A 126 6.22 -12.79 -2.03
CA ILE A 126 5.72 -11.41 -1.96
C ILE A 126 4.24 -11.41 -1.60
N ARG A 127 3.45 -12.31 -2.19
CA ARG A 127 2.02 -12.44 -1.87
C ARG A 127 1.77 -12.85 -0.42
N GLU A 128 2.58 -13.75 0.12
CA GLU A 128 2.54 -14.14 1.53
C GLU A 128 2.79 -12.96 2.45
N LYS A 129 3.85 -12.18 2.20
CA LYS A 129 4.16 -10.97 2.97
C LYS A 129 3.04 -9.91 2.90
N ILE A 130 2.40 -9.77 1.74
CA ILE A 130 1.26 -8.86 1.58
C ILE A 130 0.06 -9.35 2.41
N ALA A 131 -0.27 -10.64 2.34
CA ALA A 131 -1.37 -11.23 3.12
C ALA A 131 -1.14 -11.09 4.64
N GLU A 132 0.07 -11.40 5.12
CA GLU A 132 0.46 -11.20 6.52
C GLU A 132 0.38 -9.72 6.94
N SER A 133 0.82 -8.81 6.08
CA SER A 133 0.76 -7.37 6.34
C SER A 133 -0.67 -6.87 6.46
N TYR A 134 -1.55 -7.30 5.56
CA TYR A 134 -2.97 -6.96 5.62
C TYR A 134 -3.63 -7.42 6.92
N TYR A 135 -3.38 -8.67 7.30
CA TYR A 135 -3.90 -9.24 8.55
C TYR A 135 -3.37 -8.49 9.78
N LYS A 136 -2.05 -8.32 9.86
CA LYS A 136 -1.38 -7.65 10.99
C LYS A 136 -1.86 -6.21 11.21
N HIS A 137 -2.14 -5.47 10.14
CA HIS A 137 -2.51 -4.06 10.22
C HIS A 137 -4.00 -3.80 10.06
N GLY A 138 -4.82 -4.84 9.82
CA GLY A 138 -6.26 -4.69 9.60
C GLY A 138 -6.62 -3.80 8.40
N THR A 139 -5.76 -3.77 7.37
CA THR A 139 -5.91 -2.85 6.22
C THR A 139 -6.44 -3.53 4.96
N CYS A 140 -6.81 -4.81 5.04
CA CYS A 140 -7.42 -5.52 3.91
C CYS A 140 -8.80 -4.92 3.60
N PRO A 141 -9.08 -4.56 2.34
CA PRO A 141 -10.43 -4.21 1.93
C PRO A 141 -11.39 -5.37 2.20
N THR A 142 -12.42 -5.12 3.00
CA THR A 142 -13.41 -6.12 3.41
C THR A 142 -14.79 -5.68 2.95
N SER A 143 -15.55 -6.58 2.34
CA SER A 143 -16.91 -6.27 1.87
C SER A 143 -17.91 -6.21 3.02
N THR A 144 -18.98 -5.43 2.86
CA THR A 144 -20.07 -5.37 3.85
C THR A 144 -20.67 -6.74 4.16
N PRO A 145 -20.99 -7.61 3.18
CA PRO A 145 -21.46 -8.96 3.45
C PRO A 145 -20.49 -9.80 4.29
N GLN A 146 -19.20 -9.72 4.01
CA GLN A 146 -18.17 -10.44 4.78
C GLN A 146 -18.16 -9.98 6.25
N ILE A 147 -18.28 -8.66 6.51
CA ILE A 147 -18.36 -8.12 7.88
C ILE A 147 -19.60 -8.65 8.60
N LEU A 148 -20.77 -8.62 7.95
CA LEU A 148 -22.02 -9.09 8.53
C LEU A 148 -21.99 -10.60 8.81
N ILE A 149 -21.39 -11.41 7.94
CA ILE A 149 -21.18 -12.83 8.19
C ILE A 149 -20.25 -13.04 9.38
N ALA A 150 -19.15 -12.30 9.45
CA ALA A 150 -18.20 -12.40 10.56
C ALA A 150 -18.83 -12.02 11.92
N GLU A 151 -19.65 -10.97 11.96
CA GLU A 151 -20.41 -10.58 13.17
C GLU A 151 -21.38 -11.68 13.59
N LYS A 152 -22.11 -12.26 12.64
CA LYS A 152 -23.03 -13.38 12.89
C LYS A 152 -22.28 -14.60 13.42
N LEU A 153 -21.19 -15.00 12.78
CA LEU A 153 -20.33 -16.11 13.21
C LEU A 153 -19.76 -15.87 14.62
N LYS A 154 -19.33 -14.64 14.90
CA LYS A 154 -18.86 -14.26 16.23
C LYS A 154 -19.94 -14.33 17.29
N GLY A 155 -21.17 -13.92 16.97
CA GLY A 155 -22.34 -14.06 17.87
C GLY A 155 -22.66 -15.54 18.19
N MET A 156 -22.54 -16.42 17.19
CA MET A 156 -22.87 -17.85 17.32
C MET A 156 -21.77 -18.68 17.99
N TYR A 157 -20.49 -18.42 17.68
CA TYR A 157 -19.36 -19.27 18.05
C TYR A 157 -18.32 -18.57 18.94
N GLY A 158 -18.53 -17.30 19.29
CA GLY A 158 -17.69 -16.53 20.21
C GLY A 158 -16.49 -15.84 19.56
N VAL A 159 -15.81 -16.47 18.61
CA VAL A 159 -14.62 -15.92 17.91
C VAL A 159 -14.79 -16.11 16.41
N CYS A 160 -14.46 -15.08 15.66
CA CYS A 160 -14.32 -15.13 14.21
C CYS A 160 -13.22 -14.15 13.78
N ASP A 161 -12.17 -14.67 13.15
CA ASP A 161 -11.10 -13.89 12.57
C ASP A 161 -11.37 -13.61 11.09
N ILE A 162 -11.09 -12.39 10.64
CA ILE A 162 -11.33 -11.97 9.24
C ILE A 162 -10.01 -11.76 8.51
N ASN A 163 -10.04 -11.97 7.19
CA ASN A 163 -8.89 -11.79 6.30
C ASN A 163 -7.65 -12.58 6.76
N VAL A 164 -7.84 -13.80 7.25
CA VAL A 164 -6.77 -14.63 7.82
C VAL A 164 -5.84 -15.14 6.71
N PRO A 165 -4.52 -14.94 6.80
CA PRO A 165 -3.60 -15.42 5.79
C PRO A 165 -3.46 -16.97 5.84
N CYS A 166 -3.54 -17.58 4.66
CA CYS A 166 -3.16 -18.96 4.42
C CYS A 166 -2.16 -18.98 3.26
N GLY A 167 -0.86 -18.90 3.59
CA GLY A 167 0.18 -18.64 2.61
C GLY A 167 -0.14 -17.38 1.78
N ARG A 168 -0.26 -17.54 0.47
CA ARG A 168 -0.58 -16.43 -0.47
C ARG A 168 -2.08 -16.06 -0.56
N ALA A 169 -2.96 -16.86 0.05
CA ALA A 169 -4.40 -16.62 0.08
C ALA A 169 -4.80 -15.86 1.34
N LEU A 170 -5.88 -15.10 1.27
CA LEU A 170 -6.57 -14.52 2.41
C LEU A 170 -7.91 -15.22 2.53
N MET A 171 -8.22 -15.78 3.67
CA MET A 171 -9.49 -16.40 4.00
C MET A 171 -10.45 -15.35 4.56
N ASP A 172 -11.71 -15.36 4.11
CA ASP A 172 -12.64 -14.29 4.44
C ASP A 172 -12.99 -14.25 5.93
N CYS A 173 -13.50 -15.35 6.46
CA CYS A 173 -13.92 -15.49 7.87
C CYS A 173 -13.49 -16.87 8.39
N VAL A 174 -12.72 -16.90 9.46
CA VAL A 174 -12.23 -18.15 10.05
C VAL A 174 -12.80 -18.34 11.45
N ILE A 175 -13.38 -19.52 11.69
CA ILE A 175 -13.84 -19.98 12.99
C ILE A 175 -13.19 -21.31 13.33
N GLU A 176 -13.11 -21.64 14.62
CA GLU A 176 -12.66 -22.94 15.09
C GLU A 176 -13.73 -23.57 15.99
N ILE A 177 -14.18 -24.77 15.64
CA ILE A 177 -15.23 -25.50 16.36
C ILE A 177 -14.76 -26.95 16.62
N SER A 178 -14.68 -27.33 17.86
CA SER A 178 -14.23 -28.68 18.27
C SER A 178 -12.89 -29.09 17.63
N GLY A 179 -11.95 -28.12 17.50
CA GLY A 179 -10.64 -28.33 16.89
C GLY A 179 -10.64 -28.36 15.36
N VAL A 180 -11.79 -28.13 14.72
CA VAL A 180 -11.91 -28.03 13.27
C VAL A 180 -11.88 -26.56 12.87
N LYS A 181 -10.90 -26.18 12.04
CA LYS A 181 -10.79 -24.84 11.47
C LYS A 181 -11.62 -24.75 10.20
N ILE A 182 -12.51 -23.77 10.13
CA ILE A 182 -13.44 -23.57 9.02
C ILE A 182 -13.26 -22.17 8.46
N ASP A 183 -12.99 -22.10 7.17
CA ASP A 183 -12.99 -20.89 6.37
C ASP A 183 -14.38 -20.69 5.74
N VAL A 184 -15.02 -19.58 6.01
CA VAL A 184 -16.32 -19.19 5.42
C VAL A 184 -16.08 -18.09 4.41
N GLU A 185 -16.15 -18.46 3.13
CA GLU A 185 -15.91 -17.58 1.97
C GLU A 185 -17.21 -17.02 1.41
N TYR A 186 -17.25 -15.73 1.11
CA TYR A 186 -18.41 -15.07 0.50
C TYR A 186 -18.19 -14.85 -1.00
N ASP A 187 -18.93 -15.58 -1.82
CA ASP A 187 -18.90 -15.49 -3.27
C ASP A 187 -20.01 -14.56 -3.79
N GLY A 188 -19.70 -13.28 -3.90
CA GLY A 188 -20.61 -12.31 -4.53
C GLY A 188 -20.83 -12.59 -6.02
N GLN A 189 -22.06 -12.40 -6.51
CA GLN A 189 -22.47 -12.73 -7.88
C GLN A 189 -21.58 -12.10 -8.97
N TYR A 190 -21.12 -10.87 -8.76
CA TYR A 190 -20.37 -10.13 -9.77
C TYR A 190 -18.95 -10.68 -10.02
N TRP A 191 -18.26 -11.11 -8.96
CA TRP A 191 -16.84 -11.43 -9.01
C TRP A 191 -16.54 -12.90 -9.40
N HIS A 192 -17.54 -13.80 -9.35
CA HIS A 192 -17.35 -15.25 -9.50
C HIS A 192 -17.92 -15.85 -10.79
N ARG A 193 -18.22 -15.01 -11.81
CA ARG A 193 -18.82 -15.49 -13.07
C ARG A 193 -17.95 -16.49 -13.84
N ASP A 194 -16.60 -16.33 -13.83
CA ASP A 194 -15.68 -17.13 -14.66
C ASP A 194 -14.44 -17.64 -13.89
N THR A 195 -14.58 -17.88 -12.58
CA THR A 195 -13.43 -18.18 -11.70
C THR A 195 -13.34 -19.64 -11.25
N LYS A 196 -14.21 -20.53 -11.70
CA LYS A 196 -14.34 -21.93 -11.23
C LYS A 196 -12.99 -22.66 -11.04
N VAL A 197 -12.10 -22.59 -12.02
CA VAL A 197 -10.79 -23.28 -11.94
C VAL A 197 -9.88 -22.63 -10.90
N LYS A 198 -9.92 -21.30 -10.77
CA LYS A 198 -9.11 -20.58 -9.77
C LYS A 198 -9.63 -20.90 -8.36
N ASP A 199 -10.94 -20.89 -8.18
CA ASP A 199 -11.59 -21.18 -6.91
C ASP A 199 -11.35 -22.62 -6.47
N MET A 200 -11.41 -23.60 -7.39
CA MET A 200 -11.03 -24.98 -7.11
C MET A 200 -9.56 -25.10 -6.63
N ARG A 201 -8.62 -24.44 -7.30
CA ARG A 201 -7.21 -24.44 -6.89
C ARG A 201 -6.99 -23.78 -5.54
N ARG A 202 -7.72 -22.70 -5.25
CA ARG A 202 -7.71 -22.01 -3.98
C ARG A 202 -8.27 -22.91 -2.87
N ASN A 203 -9.42 -23.50 -3.09
CA ASN A 203 -10.04 -24.44 -2.14
C ASN A 203 -9.10 -25.60 -1.81
N TYR A 204 -8.52 -26.24 -2.82
CA TYR A 204 -7.57 -27.32 -2.64
C TYR A 204 -6.36 -26.89 -1.80
N PHE A 205 -5.84 -25.70 -2.06
CA PHE A 205 -4.72 -25.16 -1.28
C PHE A 205 -5.09 -24.92 0.18
N ILE A 206 -6.24 -24.31 0.47
CA ILE A 206 -6.72 -24.04 1.82
C ILE A 206 -6.99 -25.36 2.57
N MET A 207 -7.64 -26.31 1.93
CA MET A 207 -7.92 -27.64 2.52
C MET A 207 -6.63 -28.39 2.85
N ASN A 208 -5.60 -28.34 2.01
CA ASN A 208 -4.29 -28.96 2.28
C ASN A 208 -3.54 -28.29 3.43
N ASN A 209 -3.92 -27.08 3.82
CA ASN A 209 -3.41 -26.39 5.01
C ASN A 209 -4.26 -26.65 6.28
N GLY A 210 -5.15 -27.65 6.25
CA GLY A 210 -5.89 -28.11 7.42
C GLY A 210 -7.20 -27.40 7.71
N TYR A 211 -7.70 -26.60 6.77
CA TYR A 211 -9.00 -25.92 6.90
C TYR A 211 -10.10 -26.70 6.18
N LYS A 212 -11.31 -26.61 6.67
CA LYS A 212 -12.54 -26.94 5.94
C LYS A 212 -13.16 -25.66 5.40
N ILE A 213 -13.99 -25.73 4.36
CA ILE A 213 -14.49 -24.54 3.66
C ILE A 213 -16.01 -24.58 3.55
N ILE A 214 -16.63 -23.47 3.90
CA ILE A 214 -18.02 -23.15 3.57
C ILE A 214 -18.01 -22.02 2.53
N ARG A 215 -18.62 -22.21 1.36
CA ARG A 215 -18.78 -21.16 0.35
C ARG A 215 -20.21 -20.68 0.31
N VAL A 216 -20.42 -19.42 0.64
CA VAL A 216 -21.72 -18.73 0.53
C VAL A 216 -21.86 -18.17 -0.86
N LYS A 217 -22.69 -18.78 -1.69
CA LYS A 217 -23.00 -18.33 -3.05
C LYS A 217 -24.16 -17.35 -3.03
N ALA A 218 -23.84 -16.07 -3.10
CA ALA A 218 -24.84 -15.02 -3.10
C ALA A 218 -25.52 -14.90 -4.46
N ASN A 219 -26.85 -14.74 -4.46
CA ASN A 219 -27.64 -14.42 -5.65
C ASN A 219 -27.67 -12.90 -5.90
N LYS A 220 -27.68 -12.11 -4.81
CA LYS A 220 -27.60 -10.65 -4.82
C LYS A 220 -26.43 -10.22 -3.92
N ASN A 221 -25.93 -9.01 -4.13
CA ASN A 221 -24.76 -8.51 -3.41
C ASN A 221 -24.92 -8.40 -1.88
N ASP A 222 -26.15 -8.49 -1.36
CA ASP A 222 -26.45 -8.32 0.07
C ASP A 222 -27.07 -9.59 0.69
N ASP A 223 -27.05 -10.72 0.00
CA ASP A 223 -27.54 -11.98 0.51
C ASP A 223 -26.64 -12.52 1.63
N ILE A 224 -27.20 -12.63 2.84
CA ILE A 224 -26.49 -13.13 4.02
C ILE A 224 -27.18 -14.40 4.51
N PRO A 225 -26.45 -15.52 4.74
CA PRO A 225 -27.07 -16.77 5.19
C PRO A 225 -27.74 -16.60 6.56
N THR A 226 -28.83 -17.32 6.78
CA THR A 226 -29.47 -17.43 8.10
C THR A 226 -28.57 -18.19 9.06
N GLU A 227 -28.80 -18.02 10.36
CA GLU A 227 -28.06 -18.78 11.38
C GLU A 227 -28.25 -20.29 11.19
N GLN A 228 -29.47 -20.72 10.84
CA GLN A 228 -29.74 -22.14 10.62
C GLN A 228 -28.95 -22.71 9.43
N GLN A 229 -28.87 -21.98 8.31
CA GLN A 229 -28.04 -22.39 7.16
C GLN A 229 -26.55 -22.53 7.52
N ILE A 230 -26.05 -21.62 8.38
CA ILE A 230 -24.69 -21.68 8.87
C ILE A 230 -24.50 -22.91 9.79
N ILE A 231 -25.41 -23.14 10.73
CA ILE A 231 -25.37 -24.30 11.63
C ILE A 231 -25.34 -25.60 10.83
N ASP A 232 -26.24 -25.75 9.87
CA ASP A 232 -26.35 -26.95 9.04
C ASP A 232 -25.05 -27.21 8.25
N ALA A 233 -24.48 -26.16 7.69
CA ALA A 233 -23.21 -26.24 6.94
C ALA A 233 -22.03 -26.58 7.85
N VAL A 234 -21.95 -25.99 9.04
CA VAL A 234 -20.91 -26.28 10.04
C VAL A 234 -21.06 -27.72 10.54
N ASP A 235 -22.27 -28.15 10.91
CA ASP A 235 -22.55 -29.51 11.36
C ASP A 235 -22.19 -30.55 10.29
N TYR A 236 -22.49 -30.27 9.03
CA TYR A 236 -22.11 -31.11 7.91
C TYR A 236 -20.58 -31.31 7.80
N LEU A 237 -19.81 -30.26 8.03
CA LEU A 237 -18.35 -30.33 8.00
C LEU A 237 -17.78 -30.96 9.28
N VAL A 238 -18.28 -30.60 10.47
CA VAL A 238 -17.73 -31.06 11.75
C VAL A 238 -18.06 -32.53 12.01
N LYS A 239 -19.32 -32.94 11.76
CA LYS A 239 -19.81 -34.32 12.01
C LYS A 239 -19.50 -35.25 10.84
N GLY A 240 -19.37 -34.74 9.62
CA GLY A 240 -19.07 -35.50 8.42
C GLY A 240 -17.58 -35.49 8.06
N ASN A 241 -17.17 -36.46 7.23
CA ASN A 241 -15.80 -36.46 6.69
C ASN A 241 -15.65 -35.60 5.41
N HIS A 242 -16.33 -34.44 5.38
CA HIS A 242 -16.33 -33.52 4.27
C HIS A 242 -15.40 -32.34 4.55
N SER A 243 -14.74 -31.80 3.51
CA SER A 243 -13.83 -30.67 3.61
C SER A 243 -14.37 -29.40 2.96
N LEU A 244 -15.47 -29.51 2.20
CA LEU A 244 -16.08 -28.38 1.47
C LEU A 244 -17.60 -28.55 1.46
N THR A 245 -18.33 -27.46 1.70
CA THR A 245 -19.77 -27.38 1.47
C THR A 245 -20.16 -26.00 0.92
N TYR A 246 -21.41 -25.86 0.49
CA TYR A 246 -21.96 -24.65 -0.07
C TYR A 246 -23.25 -24.27 0.62
N ILE A 247 -23.44 -22.96 0.86
CA ILE A 247 -24.72 -22.35 1.17
C ILE A 247 -25.13 -21.61 -0.10
N ASP A 248 -26.10 -22.14 -0.84
CA ASP A 248 -26.59 -21.54 -2.08
C ASP A 248 -27.81 -20.65 -1.77
N MET A 249 -27.66 -19.33 -2.01
CA MET A 249 -28.71 -18.35 -1.74
C MET A 249 -29.73 -18.24 -2.89
N ASN A 250 -29.61 -19.10 -3.92
CA ASN A 250 -30.52 -19.15 -5.08
C ASN A 250 -31.73 -20.08 -4.88
N ILE A 251 -31.87 -20.70 -3.70
CA ILE A 251 -32.92 -21.68 -3.39
C ILE A 251 -33.96 -21.07 -2.48
#